data_89e10add94b801d86a8c8bb1023b753d
#
_entry.id   89e10add94b801d86a8c8bb1023b753d
#
_cell.length_a   1.000
_cell.length_b   1.000
_cell.length_c   1.000
_cell.angle_alpha   90.00
_cell.angle_beta   90.00
_cell.angle_gamma   90.00
#
_symmetry.space_group_name_H-M   'P 1'
#
loop_
_entity.id
_entity.type
_entity.pdbx_description
1 polymer ?
#
loop_
_entity_poly.entity_id
_entity_poly.type
_entity_poly.pdbx_seq_one_letter_code
_entity_poly.pdbx_strand_id
1 'polypeptide(L)'
;MGHFLRGNLHGSRGYHVPPVSKLFDLPGALASLNADFWQQALSLTDVYEYMPNDRRNEWNNQIHEMKAPDFEENAVRATLTELLFSRQKFFSERVDGIFRSLSRSHVTNRPEGFSKRMILEYMFDQWGTCNYDRTGYVDDLRKVIAKFMGRDATGLNTTNKILKIARDRSGEWITIDGGALRVKAFQKGTIHLEIHPDMAWRLNDILAFLHPAAIPAEHRQKPRTKAKTFELHTNLLPFSVLSVLGDLQTERTEPEQRNRREEPRPPVTTNPYNRRFKGYSDENPAARAEAEKVLLSLGGVKMNINAFTWFEFDYDPATALEDIQLSGALPELKTHQFYPTTGELAAQLLDEADIREGETCLEPSAGMGGLADLMPKAQTTCVEISPLHCRVLEAKGHNVIEADFLAWAPVTDQRFDVVVMNPPFSEGRAVAHLNAAADLVKNGGRLAAILPAGSDRKNLLPGWDCSWSAPMEGMFAGTGVCVVRLMAYKPD
;
A
#
# COMPACT_ATOMS: atom_id res chain seq x y z
N MET A 1 -8.13 11.14 36.52
CA MET A 1 -9.14 11.05 37.62
C MET A 1 -9.76 9.65 37.73
N GLY A 2 -10.01 8.91 36.68
CA GLY A 2 -10.56 7.55 36.73
C GLY A 2 -9.75 6.54 37.52
N HIS A 3 -8.42 6.69 37.55
CA HIS A 3 -7.48 5.74 38.18
C HIS A 3 -7.53 5.69 39.72
N PHE A 4 -8.10 6.70 40.35
CA PHE A 4 -8.17 6.82 41.81
C PHE A 4 -9.51 6.38 42.40
N LEU A 5 -10.45 6.04 41.56
CA LEU A 5 -11.76 5.59 41.95
C LEU A 5 -11.81 4.07 42.00
N ARG A 6 -12.42 3.47 43.04
CA ARG A 6 -12.59 2.02 43.16
C ARG A 6 -12.95 1.41 41.81
N GLY A 7 -12.08 0.51 41.34
CA GLY A 7 -12.21 -0.21 40.10
C GLY A 7 -13.64 -0.68 39.89
N ASN A 8 -14.19 -0.37 38.72
CA ASN A 8 -15.55 -0.67 38.30
C ASN A 8 -16.66 0.33 38.68
N LEU A 9 -16.44 1.59 38.38
CA LEU A 9 -17.59 2.47 38.06
C LEU A 9 -18.26 2.05 36.73
N HIS A 10 -17.68 1.11 35.99
CA HIS A 10 -18.26 0.57 34.76
C HIS A 10 -19.45 -0.39 34.96
N GLY A 11 -19.74 -0.81 36.18
CA GLY A 11 -20.83 -1.76 36.49
C GLY A 11 -22.10 -1.19 37.10
N SER A 12 -22.11 0.05 37.60
CA SER A 12 -23.28 0.60 38.29
C SER A 12 -24.12 1.50 37.38
N ARG A 13 -25.15 0.95 36.78
CA ARG A 13 -26.29 1.69 36.22
C ARG A 13 -27.15 2.25 37.35
N GLY A 14 -26.61 3.18 38.17
CA GLY A 14 -27.37 3.77 39.24
C GLY A 14 -26.84 5.15 39.63
N TYR A 15 -27.72 6.12 39.75
CA TYR A 15 -27.50 7.54 40.04
C TYR A 15 -26.98 7.86 41.47
N HIS A 16 -26.44 6.89 42.20
CA HIS A 16 -25.85 7.14 43.51
C HIS A 16 -24.34 7.10 43.45
N VAL A 17 -23.71 8.27 43.33
CA VAL A 17 -22.28 8.43 43.53
C VAL A 17 -22.03 8.30 45.05
N PRO A 18 -21.26 7.28 45.49
CA PRO A 18 -20.93 7.14 46.91
C PRO A 18 -20.09 8.33 47.39
N PRO A 19 -20.10 8.65 48.72
CA PRO A 19 -19.25 9.71 49.24
C PRO A 19 -17.77 9.48 48.90
N VAL A 20 -17.03 10.56 48.69
CA VAL A 20 -15.64 10.56 48.21
C VAL A 20 -14.73 9.60 49.03
N SER A 21 -14.97 9.54 50.37
CA SER A 21 -14.25 8.61 51.25
C SER A 21 -14.48 7.13 50.99
N LYS A 22 -15.57 6.78 50.29
CA LYS A 22 -15.86 5.40 49.83
C LYS A 22 -15.51 5.15 48.37
N LEU A 23 -15.15 6.21 47.62
CA LEU A 23 -14.72 6.11 46.23
C LEU A 23 -13.22 5.83 46.11
N PHE A 24 -12.43 6.28 47.07
CA PHE A 24 -11.00 6.12 47.06
C PHE A 24 -10.59 4.77 47.67
N ASP A 25 -9.90 3.97 46.86
CA ASP A 25 -9.29 2.70 47.25
C ASP A 25 -7.80 2.80 47.02
N LEU A 26 -7.00 2.96 48.05
CA LEU A 26 -5.56 3.16 47.94
C LEU A 26 -4.85 1.99 47.25
N PRO A 27 -5.09 0.70 47.59
CA PRO A 27 -4.46 -0.43 46.87
C PRO A 27 -4.83 -0.45 45.41
N GLY A 28 -6.11 -0.23 45.05
CA GLY A 28 -6.53 -0.19 43.65
C GLY A 28 -5.96 1.01 42.89
N ALA A 29 -5.81 2.16 43.51
CA ALA A 29 -5.21 3.34 42.93
C ALA A 29 -3.70 3.11 42.65
N LEU A 30 -2.97 2.51 43.59
CA LEU A 30 -1.57 2.18 43.42
C LEU A 30 -1.38 1.15 42.30
N ALA A 31 -2.17 0.07 42.28
CA ALA A 31 -2.13 -0.93 41.23
C ALA A 31 -2.41 -0.34 39.83
N SER A 32 -3.37 0.58 39.73
CA SER A 32 -3.67 1.28 38.49
C SER A 32 -2.51 2.20 38.01
N LEU A 33 -1.90 2.93 38.96
CA LEU A 33 -0.73 3.77 38.65
C LEU A 33 0.47 2.93 38.21
N ASN A 34 0.75 1.82 38.91
CA ASN A 34 1.80 0.88 38.52
C ASN A 34 1.58 0.37 37.10
N ALA A 35 0.35 -0.02 36.77
CA ALA A 35 -0.01 -0.49 35.44
C ALA A 35 0.23 0.59 34.35
N ASP A 36 -0.23 1.82 34.61
CA ASP A 36 -0.04 2.96 33.68
C ASP A 36 1.45 3.28 33.48
N PHE A 37 2.23 3.32 34.55
CA PHE A 37 3.66 3.62 34.47
C PHE A 37 4.43 2.51 33.75
N TRP A 38 4.10 1.24 33.97
CA TRP A 38 4.68 0.12 33.24
C TRP A 38 4.34 0.19 31.74
N GLN A 39 3.10 0.51 31.41
CA GLN A 39 2.70 0.70 30.01
C GLN A 39 3.51 1.82 29.35
N GLN A 40 3.67 2.97 30.03
CA GLN A 40 4.49 4.08 29.55
C GLN A 40 5.96 3.68 29.40
N ALA A 41 6.56 3.06 30.43
CA ALA A 41 7.97 2.67 30.39
C ALA A 41 8.27 1.68 29.28
N LEU A 42 7.40 0.70 29.05
CA LEU A 42 7.55 -0.27 27.96
C LEU A 42 7.36 0.40 26.57
N SER A 43 6.49 1.39 26.47
CA SER A 43 6.27 2.14 25.22
C SER A 43 7.43 3.06 24.83
N LEU A 44 8.25 3.49 25.80
CA LEU A 44 9.46 4.26 25.56
C LEU A 44 10.62 3.40 25.00
N THR A 45 10.45 2.09 25.01
CA THR A 45 11.44 1.14 24.50
C THR A 45 10.90 0.40 23.28
N ASP A 46 11.79 -0.16 22.46
CA ASP A 46 11.43 -1.04 21.35
C ASP A 46 11.27 -2.51 21.76
N VAL A 47 11.27 -2.82 23.07
CA VAL A 47 11.22 -4.21 23.58
C VAL A 47 9.99 -4.94 23.06
N TYR A 48 8.82 -4.30 23.06
CA TYR A 48 7.59 -4.90 22.52
C TYR A 48 7.68 -5.27 21.04
N GLU A 49 8.52 -4.61 20.26
CA GLU A 49 8.73 -4.94 18.86
C GLU A 49 9.51 -6.26 18.68
N TYR A 50 10.34 -6.64 19.65
CA TYR A 50 11.10 -7.90 19.63
C TYR A 50 10.37 -9.03 20.37
N MET A 51 9.55 -8.69 21.35
CA MET A 51 8.90 -9.64 22.24
C MET A 51 7.94 -10.56 21.46
N PRO A 52 8.00 -11.90 21.70
CA PRO A 52 7.03 -12.84 21.15
C PRO A 52 5.60 -12.51 21.53
N ASN A 53 4.63 -12.89 20.69
CA ASN A 53 3.21 -12.57 20.91
C ASN A 53 2.72 -13.05 22.29
N ASP A 54 3.08 -14.27 22.68
CA ASP A 54 2.65 -14.85 23.97
C ASP A 54 3.18 -14.06 25.16
N ARG A 55 4.45 -13.66 25.13
CA ARG A 55 5.08 -12.83 26.18
C ARG A 55 4.48 -11.44 26.24
N ARG A 56 4.21 -10.85 25.09
CA ARG A 56 3.57 -9.54 25.01
C ARG A 56 2.15 -9.58 25.56
N ASN A 57 1.40 -10.63 25.24
CA ASN A 57 0.06 -10.85 25.78
C ASN A 57 0.09 -11.05 27.29
N GLU A 58 1.07 -11.80 27.82
CA GLU A 58 1.25 -11.97 29.27
C GLU A 58 1.45 -10.62 29.98
N TRP A 59 2.35 -9.76 29.48
CA TRP A 59 2.56 -8.41 30.02
C TRP A 59 1.32 -7.54 29.90
N ASN A 60 0.66 -7.54 28.76
CA ASN A 60 -0.57 -6.78 28.56
C ASN A 60 -1.68 -7.25 29.52
N ASN A 61 -1.80 -8.54 29.75
CA ASN A 61 -2.76 -9.08 30.70
C ASN A 61 -2.42 -8.67 32.15
N GLN A 62 -1.16 -8.74 32.55
CA GLN A 62 -0.73 -8.26 33.88
C GLN A 62 -1.03 -6.77 34.07
N ILE A 63 -0.78 -5.94 33.09
CA ILE A 63 -1.11 -4.52 33.10
C ILE A 63 -2.63 -4.32 33.16
N HIS A 64 -3.37 -5.00 32.29
CA HIS A 64 -4.83 -4.87 32.23
C HIS A 64 -5.52 -5.34 33.50
N GLU A 65 -5.04 -6.41 34.11
CA GLU A 65 -5.54 -6.96 35.35
C GLU A 65 -5.02 -6.22 36.59
N MET A 66 -4.22 -5.16 36.41
CA MET A 66 -3.57 -4.41 37.49
C MET A 66 -2.69 -5.28 38.40
N LYS A 67 -2.06 -6.31 37.85
CA LYS A 67 -1.15 -7.25 38.51
C LYS A 67 0.32 -6.99 38.20
N ALA A 68 0.63 -5.88 37.53
CA ALA A 68 2.01 -5.48 37.25
C ALA A 68 2.77 -5.26 38.59
N PRO A 69 4.08 -5.57 38.62
CA PRO A 69 4.92 -5.32 39.80
C PRO A 69 4.90 -3.86 40.23
N ASP A 70 5.26 -3.58 41.48
CA ASP A 70 5.38 -2.20 41.97
C ASP A 70 6.40 -1.42 41.10
N PHE A 71 5.98 -0.21 40.69
CA PHE A 71 6.80 0.63 39.81
C PHE A 71 7.82 1.41 40.65
N GLU A 72 8.83 0.69 41.12
CA GLU A 72 9.94 1.23 41.89
C GLU A 72 11.21 1.28 41.04
N GLU A 73 12.10 2.26 41.31
CA GLU A 73 13.30 2.50 40.48
C GLU A 73 14.12 1.22 40.27
N ASN A 74 14.40 0.47 41.34
CA ASN A 74 15.21 -0.73 41.25
C ASN A 74 14.51 -1.85 40.46
N ALA A 75 13.22 -2.05 40.66
CA ALA A 75 12.41 -3.01 39.93
C ALA A 75 12.31 -2.67 38.44
N VAL A 76 12.04 -1.41 38.15
CA VAL A 76 11.96 -0.90 36.77
C VAL A 76 13.30 -1.05 36.05
N ARG A 77 14.37 -0.60 36.69
CA ARG A 77 15.73 -0.68 36.12
C ARG A 77 16.14 -2.15 35.85
N ALA A 78 15.92 -3.06 36.81
CA ALA A 78 16.22 -4.46 36.65
C ALA A 78 15.41 -5.11 35.52
N THR A 79 14.10 -4.90 35.50
CA THR A 79 13.20 -5.47 34.50
C THR A 79 13.49 -4.95 33.10
N LEU A 80 13.63 -3.64 32.92
CA LEU A 80 13.95 -3.07 31.61
C LEU A 80 15.32 -3.53 31.11
N THR A 81 16.31 -3.62 31.99
CA THR A 81 17.65 -4.13 31.65
C THR A 81 17.57 -5.59 31.19
N GLU A 82 16.87 -6.45 31.90
CA GLU A 82 16.66 -7.84 31.52
C GLU A 82 15.94 -7.96 30.17
N LEU A 83 14.86 -7.22 29.97
CA LEU A 83 14.11 -7.22 28.73
C LEU A 83 14.96 -6.73 27.54
N LEU A 84 15.77 -5.69 27.74
CA LEU A 84 16.66 -5.16 26.72
C LEU A 84 17.77 -6.15 26.35
N PHE A 85 18.38 -6.83 27.32
CA PHE A 85 19.36 -7.88 27.07
C PHE A 85 18.74 -9.11 26.39
N SER A 86 17.46 -9.37 26.62
CA SER A 86 16.75 -10.52 26.05
C SER A 86 16.27 -10.28 24.61
N ARG A 87 16.49 -9.12 24.00
CA ARG A 87 16.00 -8.78 22.64
C ARG A 87 16.32 -9.84 21.59
N GLN A 88 17.59 -10.26 21.50
CA GLN A 88 17.99 -11.28 20.51
C GLN A 88 17.27 -12.60 20.73
N LYS A 89 17.16 -13.02 21.98
CA LYS A 89 16.41 -14.23 22.35
C LYS A 89 14.94 -14.09 22.00
N PHE A 90 14.29 -12.99 22.37
CA PHE A 90 12.88 -12.72 22.05
C PHE A 90 12.63 -12.72 20.53
N PHE A 91 13.55 -12.12 19.76
CA PHE A 91 13.43 -12.13 18.32
C PHE A 91 13.52 -13.54 17.74
N SER A 92 14.42 -14.36 18.26
CA SER A 92 14.54 -15.77 17.86
C SER A 92 13.34 -16.61 18.31
N GLU A 93 12.81 -16.40 19.52
CA GLU A 93 11.59 -17.04 20.01
C GLU A 93 10.36 -16.66 19.18
N ARG A 94 10.27 -15.40 18.71
CA ARG A 94 9.21 -14.97 17.79
C ARG A 94 9.29 -15.73 16.47
N VAL A 95 10.47 -15.82 15.86
CA VAL A 95 10.68 -16.57 14.62
C VAL A 95 10.38 -18.07 14.82
N ASP A 96 10.76 -18.64 15.97
CA ASP A 96 10.42 -20.02 16.35
C ASP A 96 8.91 -20.22 16.53
N GLY A 97 8.21 -19.27 17.15
CA GLY A 97 6.74 -19.28 17.28
C GLY A 97 6.04 -19.33 15.93
N ILE A 98 6.48 -18.50 14.98
CA ILE A 98 5.98 -18.53 13.60
C ILE A 98 6.22 -19.92 12.99
N PHE A 99 7.44 -20.44 13.12
CA PHE A 99 7.82 -21.73 12.54
C PHE A 99 6.98 -22.89 13.11
N ARG A 100 6.76 -22.91 14.42
CA ARG A 100 5.92 -23.90 15.10
C ARG A 100 4.44 -23.81 14.77
N SER A 101 3.96 -22.64 14.34
CA SER A 101 2.56 -22.43 13.95
C SER A 101 2.22 -23.05 12.59
N LEU A 102 3.23 -23.43 11.80
CA LEU A 102 3.03 -24.07 10.49
C LEU A 102 2.35 -25.44 10.68
N SER A 103 1.47 -25.77 9.74
CA SER A 103 0.78 -27.06 9.77
C SER A 103 1.76 -28.22 9.63
N ARG A 104 1.72 -29.13 10.58
CA ARG A 104 2.56 -30.35 10.58
C ARG A 104 2.02 -31.47 9.67
N SER A 105 0.76 -31.36 9.24
CA SER A 105 0.12 -32.34 8.34
C SER A 105 0.54 -32.17 6.88
N HIS A 106 1.11 -31.02 6.53
CA HIS A 106 1.53 -30.71 5.17
C HIS A 106 3.01 -30.98 4.93
N VAL A 107 3.31 -31.86 3.98
CA VAL A 107 4.67 -32.23 3.55
C VAL A 107 5.49 -31.01 3.08
N THR A 108 4.81 -29.95 2.64
CA THR A 108 5.45 -28.69 2.21
C THR A 108 6.14 -27.95 3.35
N ASN A 109 5.65 -28.12 4.59
CA ASN A 109 6.25 -27.51 5.78
C ASN A 109 7.38 -28.41 6.27
N ARG A 110 8.60 -28.09 5.88
CA ARG A 110 9.79 -28.89 6.19
C ARG A 110 10.31 -28.61 7.59
N PRO A 111 10.78 -29.61 8.32
CA PRO A 111 11.35 -29.42 9.66
C PRO A 111 12.72 -28.72 9.66
N GLU A 112 13.41 -28.68 8.51
CA GLU A 112 14.75 -28.11 8.38
C GLU A 112 14.78 -26.57 8.26
N GLY A 113 13.61 -25.90 8.40
CA GLY A 113 13.51 -24.44 8.38
C GLY A 113 12.43 -23.91 7.46
N PHE A 114 12.38 -22.59 7.34
CA PHE A 114 11.47 -21.91 6.42
C PHE A 114 11.83 -22.25 4.98
N SER A 115 10.84 -22.76 4.24
CA SER A 115 10.96 -23.04 2.82
C SER A 115 10.24 -21.99 1.99
N LYS A 116 10.36 -22.12 0.65
CA LYS A 116 9.68 -21.20 -0.27
C LYS A 116 8.16 -21.11 0.01
N ARG A 117 7.51 -22.24 0.28
CA ARG A 117 6.06 -22.28 0.53
C ARG A 117 5.78 -22.87 1.91
N MET A 118 4.88 -22.19 2.62
CA MET A 118 4.41 -22.57 3.94
C MET A 118 2.89 -22.62 3.97
N ILE A 119 2.34 -23.45 4.82
CA ILE A 119 0.90 -23.67 4.95
C ILE A 119 0.50 -23.49 6.41
N LEU A 120 -0.48 -22.61 6.66
CA LEU A 120 -1.13 -22.43 7.94
C LEU A 120 -2.62 -22.81 7.81
N GLU A 121 -3.11 -23.51 8.82
CA GLU A 121 -4.50 -23.95 8.92
C GLU A 121 -5.26 -23.13 9.97
N TYR A 122 -6.59 -23.22 9.92
CA TYR A 122 -7.50 -22.57 10.87
C TYR A 122 -7.37 -21.04 10.93
N MET A 123 -7.07 -20.43 9.78
CA MET A 123 -6.91 -18.98 9.67
C MET A 123 -8.21 -18.20 9.73
N PHE A 124 -9.30 -18.84 9.33
CA PHE A 124 -10.63 -18.25 9.30
C PHE A 124 -11.64 -19.19 9.97
N ASP A 125 -12.63 -18.61 10.64
CA ASP A 125 -13.78 -19.31 11.15
C ASP A 125 -14.81 -19.63 10.03
N GLN A 126 -15.89 -20.29 10.37
CA GLN A 126 -16.97 -20.62 9.41
C GLN A 126 -17.67 -19.38 8.83
N TRP A 127 -17.57 -18.24 9.48
CA TRP A 127 -18.14 -16.96 9.04
C TRP A 127 -17.16 -16.13 8.21
N GLY A 128 -15.90 -16.58 8.12
CA GLY A 128 -14.85 -15.89 7.41
C GLY A 128 -14.11 -14.84 8.22
N THR A 129 -14.31 -14.80 9.53
CA THR A 129 -13.58 -13.94 10.41
C THR A 129 -12.19 -14.52 10.65
N CYS A 130 -11.18 -13.65 10.65
CA CYS A 130 -9.81 -14.08 10.94
C CYS A 130 -9.69 -14.59 12.37
N ASN A 131 -9.07 -15.75 12.53
CA ASN A 131 -8.71 -16.28 13.85
C ASN A 131 -7.59 -15.42 14.45
N TYR A 132 -7.85 -14.82 15.62
CA TYR A 132 -6.94 -13.86 16.25
C TYR A 132 -5.54 -14.42 16.50
N ASP A 133 -5.44 -15.61 17.12
CA ASP A 133 -4.15 -16.21 17.46
C ASP A 133 -3.36 -16.59 16.21
N ARG A 134 -4.02 -17.18 15.21
CA ARG A 134 -3.40 -17.59 13.96
C ARG A 134 -2.92 -16.40 13.13
N THR A 135 -3.72 -15.35 13.07
CA THR A 135 -3.34 -14.09 12.42
C THR A 135 -2.15 -13.44 13.10
N GLY A 136 -2.03 -13.57 14.43
CA GLY A 136 -0.88 -13.09 15.20
C GLY A 136 0.46 -13.63 14.69
N TYR A 137 0.53 -14.89 14.28
CA TYR A 137 1.75 -15.44 13.68
C TYR A 137 2.09 -14.89 12.30
N VAL A 138 1.07 -14.61 11.48
CA VAL A 138 1.28 -13.94 10.19
C VAL A 138 1.72 -12.49 10.40
N ASP A 139 1.15 -11.81 11.38
CA ASP A 139 1.53 -10.44 11.74
C ASP A 139 2.97 -10.41 12.30
N ASP A 140 3.35 -11.37 13.11
CA ASP A 140 4.73 -11.51 13.59
C ASP A 140 5.71 -11.78 12.44
N LEU A 141 5.36 -12.63 11.47
CA LEU A 141 6.17 -12.84 10.26
C LEU A 141 6.37 -11.54 9.47
N ARG A 142 5.28 -10.78 9.25
CA ARG A 142 5.33 -9.49 8.57
C ARG A 142 6.19 -8.47 9.31
N LYS A 143 6.11 -8.42 10.66
CA LYS A 143 6.95 -7.56 11.50
C LYS A 143 8.42 -7.90 11.40
N VAL A 144 8.77 -9.18 11.41
CA VAL A 144 10.16 -9.64 11.25
C VAL A 144 10.69 -9.25 9.87
N ILE A 145 9.91 -9.47 8.82
CA ILE A 145 10.27 -9.09 7.44
C ILE A 145 10.38 -7.56 7.30
N ALA A 146 9.48 -6.80 7.92
CA ALA A 146 9.55 -5.34 7.95
C ALA A 146 10.90 -4.84 8.48
N LYS A 147 11.39 -5.43 9.59
CA LYS A 147 12.72 -5.10 10.13
C LYS A 147 13.85 -5.45 9.15
N PHE A 148 13.77 -6.56 8.42
CA PHE A 148 14.75 -6.89 7.38
C PHE A 148 14.78 -5.88 6.24
N MET A 149 13.65 -5.22 5.99
CA MET A 149 13.46 -4.22 4.93
C MET A 149 13.61 -2.77 5.44
N GLY A 150 13.93 -2.56 6.72
CA GLY A 150 14.10 -1.24 7.32
C GLY A 150 12.80 -0.44 7.46
N ARG A 151 11.65 -1.13 7.56
CA ARG A 151 10.32 -0.52 7.74
C ARG A 151 9.90 -0.51 9.21
N ASP A 152 8.94 0.34 9.55
CA ASP A 152 8.23 0.34 10.82
C ASP A 152 7.40 -0.96 11.02
N ALA A 153 6.88 -1.17 12.22
CA ALA A 153 6.14 -2.39 12.54
C ALA A 153 4.72 -2.37 11.95
N THR A 154 4.26 -3.54 11.48
CA THR A 154 2.86 -3.73 11.08
C THR A 154 1.92 -3.70 12.28
N GLY A 155 0.62 -3.53 12.04
CA GLY A 155 -0.45 -3.73 13.02
C GLY A 155 -1.34 -4.92 12.64
N LEU A 156 -1.90 -5.60 13.65
CA LEU A 156 -2.78 -6.76 13.46
C LEU A 156 -3.98 -6.43 12.55
N ASN A 157 -4.54 -5.23 12.67
CA ASN A 157 -5.65 -4.77 11.82
C ASN A 157 -5.26 -4.75 10.33
N THR A 158 -4.04 -4.31 10.01
CA THR A 158 -3.53 -4.32 8.63
C THR A 158 -3.39 -5.76 8.11
N THR A 159 -2.89 -6.67 8.94
CA THR A 159 -2.77 -8.09 8.60
C THR A 159 -4.14 -8.73 8.37
N ASN A 160 -5.13 -8.45 9.24
CA ASN A 160 -6.50 -8.92 9.08
C ASN A 160 -7.12 -8.45 7.75
N LYS A 161 -6.92 -7.18 7.36
CA LYS A 161 -7.42 -6.63 6.08
C LYS A 161 -6.83 -7.39 4.89
N ILE A 162 -5.51 -7.59 4.87
CA ILE A 162 -4.83 -8.33 3.80
C ILE A 162 -5.35 -9.77 3.69
N LEU A 163 -5.50 -10.46 4.83
CA LEU A 163 -6.00 -11.84 4.83
C LEU A 163 -7.47 -11.93 4.37
N LYS A 164 -8.29 -10.92 4.69
CA LYS A 164 -9.66 -10.82 4.19
C LYS A 164 -9.69 -10.65 2.68
N ILE A 165 -8.91 -9.72 2.13
CA ILE A 165 -8.77 -9.53 0.68
C ILE A 165 -8.32 -10.83 0.02
N ALA A 166 -7.32 -11.52 0.58
CA ALA A 166 -6.84 -12.80 0.06
C ALA A 166 -7.92 -13.89 0.08
N ARG A 167 -8.80 -13.89 1.08
CA ARG A 167 -9.93 -14.83 1.17
C ARG A 167 -11.01 -14.49 0.16
N ASP A 168 -11.32 -13.23 -0.05
CA ASP A 168 -12.30 -12.76 -1.03
C ASP A 168 -11.84 -13.12 -2.47
N ARG A 169 -10.53 -13.07 -2.73
CA ARG A 169 -9.87 -13.55 -3.97
C ARG A 169 -9.38 -14.99 -3.82
N SER A 170 -10.23 -15.88 -3.27
CA SER A 170 -9.85 -17.26 -2.94
C SER A 170 -9.23 -18.03 -4.10
N GLY A 171 -8.07 -18.62 -3.86
CA GLY A 171 -7.34 -19.40 -4.87
C GLY A 171 -6.34 -18.58 -5.70
N GLU A 172 -6.27 -17.25 -5.55
CA GLU A 172 -5.32 -16.40 -6.24
C GLU A 172 -4.07 -16.11 -5.39
N TRP A 173 -2.92 -15.95 -6.04
CA TRP A 173 -1.72 -15.50 -5.38
C TRP A 173 -1.68 -13.97 -5.34
N ILE A 174 -1.64 -13.41 -4.15
CA ILE A 174 -1.53 -11.98 -3.90
C ILE A 174 -0.13 -11.68 -3.37
N THR A 175 0.57 -10.78 -4.03
CA THR A 175 1.89 -10.29 -3.59
C THR A 175 1.69 -9.16 -2.58
N ILE A 176 2.38 -9.23 -1.44
CA ILE A 176 2.27 -8.28 -0.34
C ILE A 176 3.65 -7.83 0.15
N ASP A 177 3.65 -6.76 0.94
CA ASP A 177 4.83 -6.24 1.65
C ASP A 177 6.05 -6.01 0.73
N GLY A 178 5.81 -5.36 -0.41
CA GLY A 178 6.88 -5.03 -1.36
C GLY A 178 7.49 -6.24 -2.06
N GLY A 179 6.72 -7.30 -2.26
CA GLY A 179 7.21 -8.51 -2.89
C GLY A 179 7.94 -9.47 -1.93
N ALA A 180 8.03 -9.13 -0.65
CA ALA A 180 8.68 -10.00 0.33
C ALA A 180 7.88 -11.27 0.64
N LEU A 181 6.55 -11.19 0.49
CA LEU A 181 5.61 -12.27 0.71
C LEU A 181 4.59 -12.38 -0.43
N ARG A 182 4.09 -13.60 -0.63
CA ARG A 182 2.88 -13.87 -1.40
C ARG A 182 1.93 -14.70 -0.54
N VAL A 183 0.65 -14.36 -0.58
CA VAL A 183 -0.40 -15.06 0.16
C VAL A 183 -1.45 -15.59 -0.79
N LYS A 184 -1.95 -16.78 -0.51
CA LYS A 184 -3.07 -17.41 -1.20
C LYS A 184 -3.98 -18.04 -0.16
N ALA A 185 -5.22 -17.56 -0.08
CA ALA A 185 -6.20 -18.06 0.87
C ALA A 185 -7.23 -18.98 0.22
N PHE A 186 -7.82 -19.86 1.01
CA PHE A 186 -8.85 -20.79 0.60
C PHE A 186 -10.06 -20.71 1.51
N GLN A 187 -11.26 -20.87 0.97
CA GLN A 187 -12.53 -20.81 1.70
C GLN A 187 -12.60 -21.76 2.90
N LYS A 188 -11.89 -22.90 2.84
CA LYS A 188 -11.81 -23.89 3.93
C LYS A 188 -10.96 -23.46 5.13
N GLY A 189 -10.45 -22.22 5.14
CA GLY A 189 -9.70 -21.67 6.28
C GLY A 189 -8.19 -21.90 6.26
N THR A 190 -7.62 -22.34 5.14
CA THR A 190 -6.18 -22.54 4.98
C THR A 190 -5.58 -21.38 4.20
N ILE A 191 -4.38 -20.96 4.55
CA ILE A 191 -3.56 -20.06 3.73
C ILE A 191 -2.23 -20.71 3.33
N HIS A 192 -1.80 -20.40 2.13
CA HIS A 192 -0.45 -20.67 1.65
C HIS A 192 0.32 -19.36 1.64
N LEU A 193 1.52 -19.36 2.19
CA LEU A 193 2.46 -18.26 2.16
C LEU A 193 3.69 -18.67 1.35
N GLU A 194 4.17 -17.80 0.47
CA GLU A 194 5.49 -17.90 -0.14
C GLU A 194 6.36 -16.75 0.35
N ILE A 195 7.58 -17.07 0.76
CA ILE A 195 8.55 -16.09 1.25
C ILE A 195 9.60 -15.86 0.16
N HIS A 196 9.96 -14.59 -0.04
CA HIS A 196 11.08 -14.25 -0.90
C HIS A 196 12.37 -14.92 -0.38
N PRO A 197 13.20 -15.51 -1.25
CA PRO A 197 14.41 -16.22 -0.84
C PRO A 197 15.37 -15.38 0.02
N ASP A 198 15.48 -14.07 -0.25
CA ASP A 198 16.30 -13.14 0.55
C ASP A 198 15.77 -12.92 1.98
N MET A 199 14.49 -13.21 2.23
CA MET A 199 13.88 -13.17 3.57
C MET A 199 14.00 -14.55 4.24
N ALA A 200 13.79 -15.63 3.50
CA ALA A 200 13.78 -16.98 4.03
C ALA A 200 15.11 -17.38 4.69
N TRP A 201 16.24 -17.10 4.04
CA TRP A 201 17.55 -17.44 4.62
C TRP A 201 17.82 -16.66 5.92
N ARG A 202 17.38 -15.40 6.03
CA ARG A 202 17.53 -14.58 7.25
C ARG A 202 16.68 -15.14 8.39
N LEU A 203 15.45 -15.57 8.11
CA LEU A 203 14.59 -16.23 9.08
C LEU A 203 15.24 -17.53 9.59
N ASN A 204 15.82 -18.32 8.69
CA ASN A 204 16.52 -19.56 9.06
C ASN A 204 17.79 -19.31 9.88
N ASP A 205 18.54 -18.26 9.59
CA ASP A 205 19.72 -17.88 10.35
C ASP A 205 19.33 -17.49 11.78
N ILE A 206 18.24 -16.74 11.95
CA ILE A 206 17.71 -16.40 13.28
C ILE A 206 17.17 -17.64 14.00
N LEU A 207 16.43 -18.51 13.31
CA LEU A 207 15.91 -19.75 13.88
C LEU A 207 17.02 -20.66 14.38
N ALA A 208 18.14 -20.67 13.66
CA ALA A 208 19.32 -21.47 14.04
C ALA A 208 19.99 -21.01 15.35
N PHE A 209 19.70 -19.80 15.84
CA PHE A 209 20.15 -19.38 17.17
C PHE A 209 19.57 -20.26 18.27
N LEU A 210 18.32 -20.69 18.13
CA LEU A 210 17.66 -21.62 19.08
C LEU A 210 17.88 -23.08 18.69
N HIS A 211 18.02 -23.39 17.42
CA HIS A 211 18.09 -24.73 16.86
C HIS A 211 19.30 -24.94 15.95
N PRO A 212 20.54 -24.76 16.45
CA PRO A 212 21.75 -24.73 15.61
C PRO A 212 22.02 -26.06 14.88
N ALA A 213 21.62 -27.19 15.46
CA ALA A 213 21.79 -28.50 14.85
C ALA A 213 20.68 -28.91 13.90
N ALA A 214 19.51 -28.25 13.97
CA ALA A 214 18.33 -28.60 13.15
C ALA A 214 18.29 -27.90 11.80
N ILE A 215 18.85 -26.69 11.73
CA ILE A 215 18.79 -25.88 10.51
C ILE A 215 20.10 -26.03 9.70
N PRO A 216 20.06 -26.64 8.50
CA PRO A 216 21.24 -26.83 7.65
C PRO A 216 21.95 -25.52 7.30
N ALA A 217 23.27 -25.55 7.17
CA ALA A 217 24.08 -24.37 6.86
C ALA A 217 23.72 -23.73 5.51
N GLU A 218 23.32 -24.53 4.53
CA GLU A 218 22.89 -24.07 3.21
C GLU A 218 21.60 -23.22 3.27
N HIS A 219 20.70 -23.47 4.24
CA HIS A 219 19.47 -22.72 4.42
C HIS A 219 19.68 -21.36 5.11
N ARG A 220 20.88 -21.10 5.66
CA ARG A 220 21.26 -19.86 6.37
C ARG A 220 22.09 -18.91 5.52
N GLN A 221 22.26 -19.20 4.24
CA GLN A 221 23.11 -18.41 3.34
C GLN A 221 22.26 -17.68 2.30
N LYS A 222 22.73 -16.47 1.95
CA LYS A 222 22.10 -15.69 0.90
C LYS A 222 22.09 -16.48 -0.42
N PRO A 223 20.95 -16.57 -1.12
CA PRO A 223 20.87 -17.23 -2.41
C PRO A 223 21.86 -16.65 -3.43
N ARG A 224 22.55 -17.49 -4.16
CA ARG A 224 23.52 -17.08 -5.19
C ARG A 224 22.87 -16.53 -6.46
N THR A 225 21.62 -16.93 -6.73
CA THR A 225 20.84 -16.52 -7.90
C THR A 225 19.66 -15.67 -7.48
N LYS A 226 19.38 -14.60 -8.24
CA LYS A 226 18.17 -13.77 -8.02
C LYS A 226 16.92 -14.62 -8.25
N ALA A 227 15.91 -14.39 -7.42
CA ALA A 227 14.60 -15.04 -7.57
C ALA A 227 13.95 -14.57 -8.88
N LYS A 228 13.52 -15.52 -9.73
CA LYS A 228 12.84 -15.20 -11.01
C LYS A 228 11.34 -14.85 -10.82
N THR A 229 10.76 -15.25 -9.70
CA THR A 229 9.31 -15.15 -9.44
C THR A 229 8.93 -14.12 -8.39
N PHE A 230 9.91 -13.48 -7.78
CA PHE A 230 9.73 -12.45 -6.75
C PHE A 230 10.55 -11.24 -7.14
N GLU A 231 9.90 -10.09 -7.16
CA GLU A 231 10.56 -8.80 -7.31
C GLU A 231 10.37 -8.03 -6.00
N LEU A 232 11.48 -7.59 -5.40
CA LEU A 232 11.46 -6.78 -4.19
C LEU A 232 11.45 -5.31 -4.58
N HIS A 233 10.43 -4.60 -4.12
CA HIS A 233 10.37 -3.14 -4.22
C HIS A 233 11.28 -2.50 -3.17
N THR A 234 11.97 -1.44 -3.55
CA THR A 234 12.91 -0.71 -2.68
C THR A 234 12.26 0.47 -1.96
N ASN A 235 11.26 1.11 -2.58
CA ASN A 235 10.60 2.29 -2.06
C ASN A 235 9.22 1.93 -1.50
N LEU A 236 9.23 1.50 -0.24
CA LEU A 236 8.03 1.06 0.45
C LEU A 236 7.50 2.16 1.36
N LEU A 237 6.18 2.31 1.37
CA LEU A 237 5.49 3.15 2.34
C LEU A 237 5.64 2.54 3.75
N PRO A 238 5.79 3.38 4.78
CA PRO A 238 5.70 2.93 6.16
C PRO A 238 4.35 2.24 6.44
N PHE A 239 4.34 1.25 7.33
CA PHE A 239 3.09 0.58 7.72
C PHE A 239 2.12 1.52 8.44
N SER A 240 2.63 2.50 9.17
CA SER A 240 1.83 3.58 9.74
C SER A 240 1.02 4.33 8.69
N VAL A 241 1.62 4.62 7.52
CA VAL A 241 0.93 5.25 6.37
C VAL A 241 -0.11 4.31 5.78
N LEU A 242 0.23 3.03 5.59
CA LEU A 242 -0.70 2.02 5.08
C LEU A 242 -1.91 1.82 6.01
N SER A 243 -1.69 1.91 7.34
CA SER A 243 -2.78 1.86 8.32
C SER A 243 -3.74 3.03 8.14
N VAL A 244 -3.21 4.25 8.01
CA VAL A 244 -4.01 5.46 7.78
C VAL A 244 -4.83 5.35 6.49
N LEU A 245 -4.20 4.90 5.39
CA LEU A 245 -4.88 4.67 4.11
C LEU A 245 -5.95 3.57 4.21
N GLY A 246 -5.70 2.54 5.02
CA GLY A 246 -6.63 1.45 5.25
C GLY A 246 -7.85 1.84 6.09
N ASP A 247 -7.77 2.90 6.89
CA ASP A 247 -8.84 3.38 7.76
C ASP A 247 -9.62 4.56 7.16
N LEU A 248 -9.37 4.90 5.89
CA LEU A 248 -10.14 5.92 5.18
C LEU A 248 -11.63 5.59 5.16
N GLN A 249 -12.43 6.61 5.30
CA GLN A 249 -13.90 6.54 5.29
C GLN A 249 -14.45 7.34 4.10
N THR A 250 -15.64 6.97 3.66
CA THR A 250 -16.41 7.77 2.71
C THR A 250 -17.19 8.84 3.46
N GLU A 251 -17.16 10.07 2.98
CA GLU A 251 -17.99 11.15 3.52
C GLU A 251 -19.42 11.01 3.00
N ARG A 252 -20.36 11.64 3.69
CA ARG A 252 -21.77 11.50 3.41
C ARG A 252 -22.15 12.13 2.07
N THR A 253 -22.75 11.34 1.19
CA THR A 253 -23.28 11.74 -0.12
C THR A 253 -24.80 11.84 -0.15
N GLU A 254 -25.47 11.32 0.88
CA GLU A 254 -26.93 11.33 1.00
C GLU A 254 -27.36 11.98 2.33
N PRO A 255 -28.59 12.53 2.41
CA PRO A 255 -29.12 13.06 3.66
C PRO A 255 -29.15 11.97 4.74
N GLU A 256 -28.64 12.30 5.93
CA GLU A 256 -28.70 11.40 7.08
C GLU A 256 -30.14 11.22 7.53
N GLN A 257 -30.64 10.00 7.55
CA GLN A 257 -31.97 9.69 8.09
C GLN A 257 -31.95 9.83 9.61
N ARG A 258 -32.86 10.66 10.13
CA ARG A 258 -33.03 10.88 11.57
C ARG A 258 -34.38 10.36 12.06
N ASN A 259 -34.47 10.17 13.37
CA ASN A 259 -35.74 9.81 14.02
C ASN A 259 -36.83 10.84 13.71
N ARG A 260 -38.10 10.41 13.69
CA ARG A 260 -39.33 11.14 13.24
C ARG A 260 -39.51 12.62 13.63
N ARG A 261 -38.61 13.21 14.44
CA ARG A 261 -38.72 14.60 14.94
C ARG A 261 -37.55 15.50 14.53
N GLU A 262 -36.55 14.98 13.81
CA GLU A 262 -35.39 15.76 13.41
C GLU A 262 -35.29 15.82 11.88
N GLU A 263 -35.02 17.02 11.36
CA GLU A 263 -34.75 17.17 9.91
C GLU A 263 -33.48 16.41 9.49
N PRO A 264 -33.48 15.78 8.32
CA PRO A 264 -32.29 15.11 7.80
C PRO A 264 -31.18 16.15 7.56
N ARG A 265 -29.96 15.83 7.96
CA ARG A 265 -28.79 16.66 7.61
C ARG A 265 -28.49 16.55 6.13
N PRO A 266 -28.17 17.68 5.46
CA PRO A 266 -27.78 17.65 4.05
C PRO A 266 -26.50 16.82 3.87
N PRO A 267 -26.26 16.29 2.67
CA PRO A 267 -25.00 15.63 2.36
C PRO A 267 -23.84 16.65 2.42
N VAL A 268 -22.63 16.14 2.70
CA VAL A 268 -21.40 16.97 2.69
C VAL A 268 -20.87 17.11 1.28
N THR A 269 -21.02 16.10 0.47
CA THR A 269 -20.60 16.05 -0.94
C THR A 269 -21.61 15.25 -1.75
N THR A 270 -21.68 15.53 -3.05
CA THR A 270 -22.44 14.73 -4.03
C THR A 270 -21.59 13.69 -4.74
N ASN A 271 -20.26 13.78 -4.61
CA ASN A 271 -19.33 12.84 -5.24
C ASN A 271 -19.25 11.54 -4.43
N PRO A 272 -19.68 10.37 -4.98
CA PRO A 272 -19.59 9.07 -4.29
C PRO A 272 -18.14 8.58 -4.15
N TYR A 273 -17.23 9.07 -4.99
CA TYR A 273 -15.84 8.68 -5.03
C TYR A 273 -15.00 9.62 -4.14
N ASN A 274 -15.34 9.67 -2.86
CA ASN A 274 -14.64 10.50 -1.90
C ASN A 274 -14.01 9.65 -0.80
N ARG A 275 -12.94 10.19 -0.19
CA ARG A 275 -12.27 9.57 0.96
C ARG A 275 -11.88 10.65 1.97
N ARG A 276 -12.06 10.35 3.25
CA ARG A 276 -11.59 11.19 4.35
C ARG A 276 -10.84 10.38 5.38
N PHE A 277 -9.96 11.02 6.10
CA PHE A 277 -9.34 10.42 7.27
C PHE A 277 -10.35 10.26 8.39
N LYS A 278 -10.27 9.15 9.13
CA LYS A 278 -11.06 8.94 10.35
C LYS A 278 -10.74 10.05 11.34
N GLY A 279 -11.77 10.71 11.89
CA GLY A 279 -11.57 11.79 12.85
C GLY A 279 -11.01 11.31 14.18
N TYR A 280 -10.14 12.11 14.81
CA TYR A 280 -9.57 11.89 16.13
C TYR A 280 -9.09 10.45 16.37
N SER A 281 -8.09 10.02 15.65
CA SER A 281 -7.28 8.86 16.02
C SER A 281 -5.94 9.35 16.55
N ASP A 282 -5.29 8.53 17.40
CA ASP A 282 -3.90 8.71 17.86
C ASP A 282 -2.89 8.57 16.69
N GLU A 283 -3.29 8.98 15.49
CA GLU A 283 -2.52 8.87 14.27
C GLU A 283 -1.29 9.76 14.34
N ASN A 284 -0.15 9.19 14.01
CA ASN A 284 1.09 9.92 13.81
C ASN A 284 0.87 11.01 12.73
N PRO A 285 1.00 12.31 13.05
CA PRO A 285 0.78 13.39 12.09
C PRO A 285 1.64 13.28 10.82
N ALA A 286 2.85 12.72 10.93
CA ALA A 286 3.72 12.48 9.79
C ALA A 286 3.16 11.39 8.86
N ALA A 287 2.60 10.31 9.41
CA ALA A 287 1.95 9.26 8.62
C ALA A 287 0.72 9.80 7.88
N ARG A 288 -0.07 10.65 8.54
CA ARG A 288 -1.23 11.31 7.91
C ARG A 288 -0.81 12.25 6.78
N ALA A 289 0.22 13.06 6.97
CA ALA A 289 0.74 13.96 5.94
C ALA A 289 1.26 13.18 4.71
N GLU A 290 1.89 12.03 4.93
CA GLU A 290 2.35 11.17 3.84
C GLU A 290 1.17 10.47 3.14
N ALA A 291 0.17 9.99 3.88
CA ALA A 291 -1.07 9.44 3.32
C ALA A 291 -1.83 10.49 2.48
N GLU A 292 -1.83 11.75 2.88
CA GLU A 292 -2.38 12.85 2.08
C GLU A 292 -1.66 12.98 0.73
N LYS A 293 -0.33 12.91 0.71
CA LYS A 293 0.43 12.94 -0.55
C LYS A 293 0.08 11.76 -1.46
N VAL A 294 -0.14 10.59 -0.87
CA VAL A 294 -0.61 9.41 -1.62
C VAL A 294 -1.95 9.68 -2.29
N LEU A 295 -2.94 10.22 -1.56
CA LEU A 295 -4.25 10.54 -2.12
C LEU A 295 -4.16 11.57 -3.25
N LEU A 296 -3.34 12.61 -3.07
CA LEU A 296 -3.09 13.61 -4.11
C LEU A 296 -2.39 13.00 -5.33
N SER A 297 -1.44 12.09 -5.12
CA SER A 297 -0.75 11.41 -6.24
C SER A 297 -1.65 10.48 -7.04
N LEU A 298 -2.75 10.02 -6.46
CA LEU A 298 -3.80 9.25 -7.12
C LEU A 298 -4.84 10.13 -7.83
N GLY A 299 -4.62 11.44 -7.91
CA GLY A 299 -5.55 12.38 -8.54
C GLY A 299 -6.66 12.88 -7.62
N GLY A 300 -6.58 12.62 -6.32
CA GLY A 300 -7.54 13.15 -5.35
C GLY A 300 -7.46 14.66 -5.23
N VAL A 301 -8.60 15.34 -5.31
CA VAL A 301 -8.70 16.78 -5.10
C VAL A 301 -9.10 17.06 -3.65
N LYS A 302 -8.25 17.79 -2.94
CA LYS A 302 -8.47 18.11 -1.52
C LYS A 302 -9.58 19.15 -1.38
N MET A 303 -10.62 18.78 -0.67
CA MET A 303 -11.79 19.60 -0.36
C MET A 303 -11.78 20.01 1.10
N ASN A 304 -12.13 21.26 1.41
CA ASN A 304 -12.22 21.79 2.75
C ASN A 304 -13.51 22.57 2.94
N ILE A 305 -14.32 22.20 3.93
CA ILE A 305 -15.45 22.99 4.39
C ILE A 305 -15.38 23.09 5.91
N ASN A 306 -15.17 24.29 6.44
CA ASN A 306 -14.94 24.55 7.87
C ASN A 306 -13.78 23.71 8.42
N ALA A 307 -14.05 22.84 9.40
CA ALA A 307 -13.06 21.93 10.01
C ALA A 307 -12.99 20.55 9.34
N PHE A 308 -13.74 20.33 8.25
CA PHE A 308 -13.82 19.04 7.58
C PHE A 308 -12.94 19.05 6.31
N THR A 309 -12.10 18.03 6.19
CA THR A 309 -11.26 17.81 5.02
C THR A 309 -11.53 16.42 4.45
N TRP A 310 -11.76 16.34 3.13
CA TRP A 310 -11.87 15.10 2.38
C TRP A 310 -11.20 15.23 1.01
N PHE A 311 -11.13 14.12 0.27
CA PHE A 311 -10.55 14.06 -1.07
C PHE A 311 -11.60 13.50 -2.02
N GLU A 312 -11.79 14.14 -3.16
CA GLU A 312 -12.70 13.71 -4.22
C GLU A 312 -11.92 13.21 -5.43
N PHE A 313 -12.43 12.16 -6.05
CA PHE A 313 -11.84 11.53 -7.21
C PHE A 313 -12.85 11.51 -8.36
N ASP A 314 -12.36 11.48 -9.59
CA ASP A 314 -13.14 11.31 -10.82
C ASP A 314 -13.43 9.83 -11.15
N TYR A 315 -12.93 8.90 -10.31
CA TYR A 315 -13.11 7.46 -10.39
C TYR A 315 -13.21 6.84 -8.99
N ASP A 316 -13.61 5.56 -8.87
CA ASP A 316 -13.58 4.87 -7.57
C ASP A 316 -12.13 4.50 -7.19
N PRO A 317 -11.52 5.14 -6.19
CA PRO A 317 -10.15 4.86 -5.80
C PRO A 317 -9.98 3.58 -4.97
N ALA A 318 -11.05 2.81 -4.70
CA ALA A 318 -11.02 1.67 -3.79
C ALA A 318 -9.98 0.62 -4.22
N THR A 319 -9.99 0.24 -5.50
CA THR A 319 -9.06 -0.78 -6.04
C THR A 319 -7.61 -0.30 -6.00
N ALA A 320 -7.34 0.96 -6.38
CA ALA A 320 -6.00 1.52 -6.34
C ALA A 320 -5.45 1.61 -4.91
N LEU A 321 -6.29 2.02 -3.95
CA LEU A 321 -5.93 2.06 -2.53
C LEU A 321 -5.70 0.65 -1.97
N GLU A 322 -6.49 -0.35 -2.39
CA GLU A 322 -6.29 -1.75 -2.02
C GLU A 322 -4.94 -2.27 -2.53
N ASP A 323 -4.59 -2.01 -3.79
CA ASP A 323 -3.32 -2.44 -4.37
C ASP A 323 -2.12 -1.78 -3.67
N ILE A 324 -2.22 -0.49 -3.26
CA ILE A 324 -1.20 0.16 -2.43
C ILE A 324 -1.08 -0.51 -1.06
N GLN A 325 -2.18 -0.86 -0.41
CA GLN A 325 -2.17 -1.55 0.88
C GLN A 325 -1.54 -2.94 0.79
N LEU A 326 -1.77 -3.66 -0.31
CA LEU A 326 -1.20 -4.99 -0.57
C LEU A 326 0.28 -4.89 -0.91
N SER A 327 0.64 -4.11 -1.93
CA SER A 327 2.03 -3.97 -2.38
C SER A 327 2.91 -3.25 -1.36
N GLY A 328 2.33 -2.32 -0.60
CA GLY A 328 3.07 -1.44 0.28
C GLY A 328 3.93 -0.41 -0.45
N ALA A 329 3.74 -0.22 -1.74
CA ALA A 329 4.54 0.65 -2.59
C ALA A 329 3.67 1.58 -3.44
N LEU A 330 4.25 2.73 -3.76
CA LEU A 330 3.78 3.58 -4.86
C LEU A 330 4.72 3.39 -6.05
N PRO A 331 4.23 3.46 -7.28
CA PRO A 331 5.11 3.56 -8.44
C PRO A 331 6.04 4.77 -8.26
N GLU A 332 7.33 4.55 -8.41
CA GLU A 332 8.28 5.66 -8.32
C GLU A 332 8.09 6.60 -9.52
N LEU A 333 7.78 7.86 -9.22
CA LEU A 333 7.74 8.93 -10.24
C LEU A 333 9.06 9.01 -11.06
N LYS A 334 10.19 8.70 -10.41
CA LYS A 334 11.51 8.75 -11.05
C LYS A 334 11.84 7.51 -11.89
N THR A 335 11.50 6.31 -11.42
CA THR A 335 11.81 5.06 -12.14
C THR A 335 10.91 4.85 -13.35
N HIS A 336 9.64 5.24 -13.25
CA HIS A 336 8.71 5.20 -14.37
C HIS A 336 8.63 6.54 -15.12
N GLN A 337 9.35 7.59 -14.66
CA GLN A 337 9.41 8.93 -15.28
C GLN A 337 8.01 9.49 -15.58
N PHE A 338 7.12 9.25 -14.64
CA PHE A 338 5.75 9.72 -14.74
C PHE A 338 5.70 11.25 -14.50
N TYR A 339 5.42 11.98 -15.57
CA TYR A 339 5.13 13.42 -15.54
C TYR A 339 3.68 13.60 -15.97
N PRO A 340 2.75 13.86 -15.03
CA PRO A 340 1.35 14.04 -15.37
C PRO A 340 1.21 15.21 -16.34
N THR A 341 0.57 14.97 -17.49
CA THR A 341 0.29 16.01 -18.47
C THR A 341 -0.72 16.99 -17.87
N THR A 342 -0.41 18.29 -17.88
CA THR A 342 -1.35 19.31 -17.41
C THR A 342 -2.55 19.38 -18.33
N GLY A 343 -3.74 19.70 -17.78
CA GLY A 343 -4.97 19.75 -18.58
C GLY A 343 -4.89 20.71 -19.76
N GLU A 344 -4.18 21.83 -19.62
CA GLU A 344 -3.97 22.81 -20.71
C GLU A 344 -3.12 22.21 -21.84
N LEU A 345 -1.98 21.58 -21.51
CA LEU A 345 -1.11 20.96 -22.50
C LEU A 345 -1.78 19.77 -23.19
N ALA A 346 -2.55 18.98 -22.44
CA ALA A 346 -3.33 17.88 -22.98
C ALA A 346 -4.39 18.36 -23.97
N ALA A 347 -5.15 19.40 -23.59
CA ALA A 347 -6.19 19.98 -24.47
C ALA A 347 -5.60 20.52 -25.75
N GLN A 348 -4.47 21.26 -25.71
CA GLN A 348 -3.79 21.78 -26.89
C GLN A 348 -3.29 20.66 -27.81
N LEU A 349 -2.71 19.56 -27.25
CA LEU A 349 -2.22 18.45 -28.06
C LEU A 349 -3.37 17.71 -28.75
N LEU A 350 -4.51 17.54 -28.06
CA LEU A 350 -5.67 16.84 -28.60
C LEU A 350 -6.44 17.67 -29.64
N ASP A 351 -6.48 19.00 -29.47
CA ASP A 351 -7.00 19.90 -30.47
C ASP A 351 -6.22 19.80 -31.80
N GLU A 352 -4.87 19.76 -31.69
CA GLU A 352 -3.99 19.56 -32.85
C GLU A 352 -4.14 18.15 -33.46
N ALA A 353 -4.36 17.10 -32.62
CA ALA A 353 -4.55 15.74 -33.07
C ALA A 353 -5.84 15.52 -33.84
N ASP A 354 -6.86 16.40 -33.72
CA ASP A 354 -8.13 16.40 -34.46
C ASP A 354 -8.76 15.00 -34.56
N ILE A 355 -8.99 14.34 -33.43
CA ILE A 355 -9.55 12.98 -33.40
C ILE A 355 -10.98 12.99 -33.89
N ARG A 356 -11.27 12.17 -34.92
CA ARG A 356 -12.59 12.10 -35.55
C ARG A 356 -13.39 10.91 -35.05
N GLU A 357 -14.69 10.98 -35.21
CA GLU A 357 -15.59 9.88 -34.88
C GLU A 357 -15.26 8.63 -35.72
N GLY A 358 -15.11 7.50 -35.04
CA GLY A 358 -14.78 6.19 -35.65
C GLY A 358 -13.29 5.90 -35.80
N GLU A 359 -12.40 6.86 -35.54
CA GLU A 359 -10.96 6.62 -35.58
C GLU A 359 -10.47 5.81 -34.38
N THR A 360 -9.61 4.84 -34.61
CA THR A 360 -8.93 4.07 -33.55
C THR A 360 -7.73 4.84 -33.03
N CYS A 361 -7.62 4.92 -31.70
CA CYS A 361 -6.60 5.72 -31.02
C CYS A 361 -5.70 4.86 -30.13
N LEU A 362 -4.45 5.29 -29.96
CA LEU A 362 -3.48 4.69 -29.03
C LEU A 362 -2.87 5.78 -28.15
N GLU A 363 -2.79 5.51 -26.85
CA GLU A 363 -1.92 6.21 -25.90
C GLU A 363 -0.89 5.24 -25.33
N PRO A 364 0.38 5.31 -25.79
CA PRO A 364 1.42 4.33 -25.47
C PRO A 364 2.26 4.69 -24.23
N SER A 365 1.76 5.15 -23.19
CA SER A 365 2.33 5.42 -21.86
C SER A 365 1.33 6.24 -21.05
N ALA A 366 0.17 5.64 -20.85
CA ALA A 366 -1.04 6.39 -20.48
C ALA A 366 -0.98 6.97 -19.05
N GLY A 367 -0.09 6.47 -18.18
CA GLY A 367 -0.03 6.91 -16.80
C GLY A 367 -1.37 6.73 -16.11
N MET A 368 -1.90 7.80 -15.52
CA MET A 368 -3.23 7.81 -14.91
C MET A 368 -4.31 8.43 -15.83
N GLY A 369 -4.04 8.57 -17.13
CA GLY A 369 -5.01 9.02 -18.11
C GLY A 369 -5.00 10.52 -18.41
N GLY A 370 -3.89 11.21 -18.18
CA GLY A 370 -3.80 12.66 -18.42
C GLY A 370 -4.14 13.10 -19.86
N LEU A 371 -3.90 12.25 -20.85
CA LEU A 371 -4.35 12.42 -22.23
C LEU A 371 -5.60 11.57 -22.51
N ALA A 372 -5.60 10.29 -22.10
CA ALA A 372 -6.68 9.35 -22.36
C ALA A 372 -8.05 9.84 -21.89
N ASP A 373 -8.13 10.56 -20.76
CA ASP A 373 -9.39 11.09 -20.20
C ASP A 373 -10.09 12.09 -21.16
N LEU A 374 -9.32 12.72 -22.05
CA LEU A 374 -9.82 13.64 -23.07
C LEU A 374 -10.02 12.97 -24.44
N MET A 375 -9.63 11.69 -24.59
CA MET A 375 -9.79 10.92 -25.83
C MET A 375 -11.09 10.09 -25.82
N PRO A 376 -11.61 9.67 -26.98
CA PRO A 376 -12.80 8.82 -27.04
C PRO A 376 -12.52 7.44 -26.43
N LYS A 377 -13.00 7.17 -25.21
CA LYS A 377 -12.66 5.96 -24.42
C LYS A 377 -12.92 4.65 -25.17
N ALA A 378 -14.05 4.56 -25.89
CA ALA A 378 -14.42 3.32 -26.61
C ALA A 378 -13.47 2.99 -27.78
N GLN A 379 -12.72 3.97 -28.29
CA GLN A 379 -11.85 3.86 -29.46
C GLN A 379 -10.37 3.92 -29.10
N THR A 380 -10.04 4.22 -27.84
CA THR A 380 -8.67 4.42 -27.36
C THR A 380 -8.18 3.19 -26.63
N THR A 381 -7.02 2.68 -27.08
CA THR A 381 -6.23 1.69 -26.35
C THR A 381 -5.15 2.42 -25.56
N CYS A 382 -5.09 2.16 -24.25
CA CYS A 382 -4.06 2.68 -23.35
C CYS A 382 -3.05 1.57 -23.07
N VAL A 383 -1.75 1.80 -23.25
CA VAL A 383 -0.70 0.89 -22.81
C VAL A 383 0.01 1.53 -21.63
N GLU A 384 0.13 0.78 -20.52
CA GLU A 384 0.76 1.28 -19.30
C GLU A 384 1.54 0.15 -18.61
N ILE A 385 2.75 0.48 -18.13
CA ILE A 385 3.64 -0.49 -17.48
C ILE A 385 3.36 -0.66 -15.99
N SER A 386 2.83 0.38 -15.34
CA SER A 386 2.56 0.39 -13.90
C SER A 386 1.24 -0.32 -13.59
N PRO A 387 1.24 -1.44 -12.85
CA PRO A 387 -0.01 -2.11 -12.46
C PRO A 387 -0.99 -1.18 -11.73
N LEU A 388 -0.48 -0.28 -10.85
CA LEU A 388 -1.33 0.69 -10.14
C LEU A 388 -1.99 1.68 -11.10
N HIS A 389 -1.25 2.23 -12.07
CA HIS A 389 -1.83 3.15 -13.05
C HIS A 389 -2.83 2.43 -13.96
N CYS A 390 -2.58 1.16 -14.30
CA CYS A 390 -3.56 0.35 -15.03
C CYS A 390 -4.88 0.23 -14.25
N ARG A 391 -4.83 0.01 -12.93
CA ARG A 391 -6.04 -0.03 -12.08
C ARG A 391 -6.80 1.30 -12.08
N VAL A 392 -6.08 2.42 -12.05
CA VAL A 392 -6.70 3.75 -12.16
C VAL A 392 -7.40 3.93 -13.51
N LEU A 393 -6.72 3.60 -14.60
CA LEU A 393 -7.28 3.68 -15.96
C LEU A 393 -8.50 2.76 -16.14
N GLU A 394 -8.43 1.52 -15.65
CA GLU A 394 -9.55 0.57 -15.64
C GLU A 394 -10.74 1.11 -14.85
N ALA A 395 -10.50 1.69 -13.65
CA ALA A 395 -11.54 2.30 -12.83
C ALA A 395 -12.18 3.51 -13.48
N LYS A 396 -11.44 4.25 -14.31
CA LYS A 396 -11.95 5.33 -15.17
C LYS A 396 -12.70 4.83 -16.42
N GLY A 397 -12.66 3.52 -16.71
CA GLY A 397 -13.35 2.88 -17.84
C GLY A 397 -12.59 2.92 -19.16
N HIS A 398 -11.26 3.04 -19.13
CA HIS A 398 -10.41 2.92 -20.31
C HIS A 398 -10.15 1.45 -20.70
N ASN A 399 -9.83 1.22 -21.98
CA ASN A 399 -9.35 -0.07 -22.47
C ASN A 399 -7.82 -0.13 -22.25
N VAL A 400 -7.35 -0.96 -21.31
CA VAL A 400 -5.97 -0.94 -20.80
C VAL A 400 -5.24 -2.23 -21.16
N ILE A 401 -4.00 -2.08 -21.60
CA ILE A 401 -3.03 -3.16 -21.78
C ILE A 401 -1.89 -2.93 -20.78
N GLU A 402 -1.78 -3.78 -19.76
CA GLU A 402 -0.68 -3.76 -18.81
C GLU A 402 0.57 -4.37 -19.46
N ALA A 403 1.46 -3.52 -19.97
CA ALA A 403 2.68 -3.94 -20.65
C ALA A 403 3.75 -2.84 -20.71
N ASP A 404 5.01 -3.22 -20.86
CA ASP A 404 6.04 -2.32 -21.39
C ASP A 404 5.75 -2.07 -22.88
N PHE A 405 5.48 -0.81 -23.24
CA PHE A 405 5.13 -0.43 -24.60
C PHE A 405 6.19 -0.87 -25.63
N LEU A 406 7.47 -0.72 -25.30
CA LEU A 406 8.55 -1.10 -26.21
C LEU A 406 8.66 -2.62 -26.43
N ALA A 407 8.17 -3.42 -25.48
CA ALA A 407 8.06 -4.86 -25.61
C ALA A 407 6.76 -5.29 -26.32
N TRP A 408 5.66 -4.55 -26.13
CA TRP A 408 4.36 -4.83 -26.73
C TRP A 408 4.25 -4.40 -28.19
N ALA A 409 4.77 -3.22 -28.55
CA ALA A 409 4.62 -2.65 -29.88
C ALA A 409 5.13 -3.56 -31.02
N PRO A 410 6.28 -4.26 -30.89
CA PRO A 410 6.79 -5.13 -31.97
C PRO A 410 5.98 -6.41 -32.19
N VAL A 411 5.16 -6.83 -31.21
CA VAL A 411 4.44 -8.11 -31.26
C VAL A 411 2.94 -7.98 -31.50
N THR A 412 2.41 -6.74 -31.49
CA THR A 412 1.00 -6.48 -31.76
C THR A 412 0.72 -6.32 -33.25
N ASP A 413 -0.43 -6.86 -33.69
CA ASP A 413 -0.96 -6.66 -35.05
C ASP A 413 -1.86 -5.43 -35.16
N GLN A 414 -2.13 -4.75 -34.02
CA GLN A 414 -3.01 -3.58 -34.02
C GLN A 414 -2.36 -2.38 -34.73
N ARG A 415 -3.20 -1.61 -35.44
CA ARG A 415 -2.80 -0.35 -36.08
C ARG A 415 -3.86 0.69 -35.80
N PHE A 416 -3.42 1.94 -35.66
CA PHE A 416 -4.24 3.04 -35.19
C PHE A 416 -4.30 4.19 -36.21
N ASP A 417 -5.42 4.86 -36.26
CA ASP A 417 -5.58 6.06 -37.09
C ASP A 417 -4.84 7.23 -36.44
N VAL A 418 -4.88 7.31 -35.10
CA VAL A 418 -4.26 8.39 -34.32
C VAL A 418 -3.47 7.82 -33.14
N VAL A 419 -2.24 8.29 -32.97
CA VAL A 419 -1.47 8.08 -31.75
C VAL A 419 -1.25 9.39 -31.03
N VAL A 420 -1.58 9.46 -29.74
CA VAL A 420 -1.32 10.63 -28.88
C VAL A 420 -0.46 10.19 -27.72
N MET A 421 0.65 10.87 -27.43
CA MET A 421 1.60 10.39 -26.45
C MET A 421 2.36 11.49 -25.71
N ASN A 422 2.63 11.23 -24.42
CA ASN A 422 3.63 11.91 -23.61
C ASN A 422 4.61 10.85 -23.07
N PRO A 423 5.65 10.45 -23.83
CA PRO A 423 6.51 9.34 -23.48
C PRO A 423 7.50 9.71 -22.36
N PRO A 424 8.12 8.72 -21.67
CA PRO A 424 9.19 8.97 -20.72
C PRO A 424 10.42 9.59 -21.42
N PHE A 425 11.02 10.65 -20.81
CA PHE A 425 12.01 11.49 -21.50
C PHE A 425 13.47 11.02 -21.34
N SER A 426 13.82 10.26 -20.29
CA SER A 426 15.21 9.90 -20.01
C SER A 426 15.74 8.77 -20.89
N GLU A 427 17.07 8.65 -20.95
CA GLU A 427 17.78 7.53 -21.57
C GLU A 427 17.41 7.26 -23.05
N GLY A 428 16.96 8.29 -23.78
CA GLY A 428 16.55 8.14 -25.17
C GLY A 428 15.18 7.44 -25.36
N ARG A 429 14.43 7.19 -24.29
CA ARG A 429 13.13 6.51 -24.33
C ARG A 429 12.10 7.26 -25.13
N ALA A 430 12.09 8.61 -25.07
CA ALA A 430 11.17 9.40 -25.86
C ALA A 430 11.25 9.10 -27.36
N VAL A 431 12.47 8.99 -27.90
CA VAL A 431 12.68 8.66 -29.31
C VAL A 431 12.36 7.20 -29.59
N ALA A 432 12.70 6.28 -28.71
CA ALA A 432 12.37 4.87 -28.85
C ALA A 432 10.85 4.65 -28.88
N HIS A 433 10.11 5.28 -27.95
CA HIS A 433 8.65 5.25 -27.93
C HIS A 433 8.04 5.90 -29.18
N LEU A 434 8.58 7.04 -29.64
CA LEU A 434 8.12 7.72 -30.84
C LEU A 434 8.24 6.82 -32.09
N ASN A 435 9.39 6.17 -32.26
CA ASN A 435 9.62 5.28 -33.41
C ASN A 435 8.70 4.05 -33.35
N ALA A 436 8.59 3.40 -32.18
CA ALA A 436 7.71 2.25 -32.02
C ALA A 436 6.22 2.63 -32.23
N ALA A 437 5.82 3.84 -31.80
CA ALA A 437 4.49 4.36 -32.03
C ALA A 437 4.22 4.66 -33.50
N ALA A 438 5.18 5.22 -34.23
CA ALA A 438 5.08 5.50 -35.65
C ALA A 438 4.84 4.23 -36.50
N ASP A 439 5.43 3.10 -36.10
CA ASP A 439 5.21 1.80 -36.76
C ASP A 439 3.78 1.29 -36.59
N LEU A 440 3.07 1.72 -35.54
CA LEU A 440 1.68 1.35 -35.27
C LEU A 440 0.64 2.28 -35.91
N VAL A 441 1.06 3.43 -36.45
CA VAL A 441 0.16 4.33 -37.18
C VAL A 441 -0.15 3.74 -38.56
N LYS A 442 -1.42 3.73 -38.96
CA LYS A 442 -1.88 3.37 -40.31
C LYS A 442 -1.32 4.35 -41.36
N ASN A 443 -1.22 3.94 -42.61
CA ASN A 443 -0.94 4.86 -43.70
C ASN A 443 -2.07 5.92 -43.76
N GLY A 444 -1.70 7.17 -44.02
CA GLY A 444 -2.61 8.31 -43.92
C GLY A 444 -3.05 8.71 -42.52
N GLY A 445 -2.58 7.97 -41.47
CA GLY A 445 -2.83 8.30 -40.08
C GLY A 445 -1.87 9.37 -39.54
N ARG A 446 -1.99 9.68 -38.24
CA ARG A 446 -1.22 10.77 -37.61
C ARG A 446 -0.77 10.46 -36.19
N LEU A 447 0.27 11.18 -35.74
CA LEU A 447 0.87 11.06 -34.44
C LEU A 447 1.05 12.45 -33.82
N ALA A 448 0.54 12.64 -32.61
CA ALA A 448 0.73 13.83 -31.78
C ALA A 448 1.54 13.47 -30.53
N ALA A 449 2.65 14.19 -30.28
CA ALA A 449 3.55 13.85 -29.18
C ALA A 449 4.06 15.08 -28.43
N ILE A 450 4.22 14.93 -27.10
CA ILE A 450 4.99 15.86 -26.26
C ILE A 450 6.41 15.30 -26.16
N LEU A 451 7.40 16.08 -26.53
CA LEU A 451 8.81 15.65 -26.59
C LEU A 451 9.71 16.69 -25.90
N PRO A 452 10.89 16.29 -25.39
CA PRO A 452 11.85 17.25 -24.85
C PRO A 452 12.26 18.29 -25.89
N ALA A 453 12.46 19.54 -25.45
CA ALA A 453 12.97 20.62 -26.31
C ALA A 453 14.28 20.22 -26.97
N GLY A 454 14.48 20.63 -28.23
CA GLY A 454 15.60 20.20 -29.06
C GLY A 454 15.34 18.93 -29.89
N SER A 455 14.19 18.27 -29.68
CA SER A 455 13.70 17.20 -30.58
C SER A 455 13.29 17.74 -31.93
N ASP A 456 12.79 18.96 -32.01
CA ASP A 456 12.44 19.73 -33.21
C ASP A 456 13.60 19.93 -34.18
N ARG A 457 14.84 19.87 -33.67
CA ARG A 457 16.06 20.01 -34.49
C ARG A 457 16.51 18.72 -35.16
N LYS A 458 15.80 17.60 -34.94
CA LYS A 458 16.14 16.27 -35.44
C LYS A 458 15.08 15.78 -36.41
N ASN A 459 15.49 15.14 -37.46
CA ASN A 459 14.59 14.42 -38.35
C ASN A 459 14.25 13.05 -37.72
N LEU A 460 13.30 13.01 -36.79
CA LEU A 460 12.94 11.81 -36.03
C LEU A 460 12.04 10.85 -36.80
N LEU A 461 11.24 11.37 -37.75
CA LEU A 461 10.31 10.58 -38.57
C LEU A 461 10.56 10.89 -40.06
N PRO A 462 11.59 10.29 -40.66
CA PRO A 462 11.90 10.55 -42.07
C PRO A 462 10.75 10.18 -42.99
N GLY A 463 10.38 11.11 -43.88
CA GLY A 463 9.30 10.92 -44.88
C GLY A 463 7.90 11.28 -44.34
N TRP A 464 7.76 11.64 -43.07
CA TRP A 464 6.52 12.14 -42.53
C TRP A 464 6.42 13.68 -42.65
N ASP A 465 5.20 14.19 -42.81
CA ASP A 465 4.96 15.61 -42.70
C ASP A 465 4.85 16.02 -41.23
N CYS A 466 5.84 16.77 -40.72
CA CYS A 466 6.01 17.10 -39.32
C CYS A 466 5.92 18.59 -39.07
N SER A 467 5.12 18.99 -38.11
CA SER A 467 5.03 20.35 -37.57
C SER A 467 5.36 20.37 -36.08
N TRP A 468 5.97 21.46 -35.63
CA TRP A 468 6.49 21.61 -34.28
C TRP A 468 5.99 22.90 -33.62
N SER A 469 5.63 22.83 -32.35
CA SER A 469 5.35 24.02 -31.56
C SER A 469 6.63 24.78 -31.17
N ALA A 470 6.47 26.03 -30.73
CA ALA A 470 7.54 26.69 -29.98
C ALA A 470 7.84 25.93 -28.67
N PRO A 471 9.09 26.01 -28.15
CA PRO A 471 9.43 25.46 -26.84
C PRO A 471 8.60 26.05 -25.71
N MET A 472 8.15 25.21 -24.77
CA MET A 472 7.32 25.57 -23.62
C MET A 472 8.00 25.15 -22.33
N GLU A 473 8.07 26.07 -21.38
CA GLU A 473 8.65 25.87 -20.06
C GLU A 473 7.56 25.82 -18.98
N GLY A 474 7.85 25.17 -17.84
CA GLY A 474 6.95 25.16 -16.68
C GLY A 474 5.68 24.32 -16.86
N MET A 475 5.59 23.51 -17.91
CA MET A 475 4.41 22.68 -18.20
C MET A 475 4.25 21.49 -17.27
N PHE A 476 5.29 21.10 -16.52
CA PHE A 476 5.25 20.02 -15.55
C PHE A 476 5.63 20.53 -14.15
N ALA A 477 4.73 20.34 -13.19
CA ALA A 477 4.93 20.81 -11.81
C ALA A 477 6.21 20.25 -11.19
N GLY A 478 7.03 21.14 -10.60
CA GLY A 478 8.26 20.77 -9.89
C GLY A 478 9.44 20.37 -10.77
N THR A 479 9.38 20.62 -12.08
CA THR A 479 10.48 20.36 -13.01
C THR A 479 10.80 21.57 -13.87
N GLY A 480 12.08 21.73 -14.26
CA GLY A 480 12.51 22.73 -15.27
C GLY A 480 12.54 22.16 -16.68
N VAL A 481 11.78 21.12 -16.98
CA VAL A 481 11.79 20.46 -18.30
C VAL A 481 11.07 21.37 -19.31
N CYS A 482 11.79 21.74 -20.37
CA CYS A 482 11.24 22.44 -21.53
C CYS A 482 10.84 21.40 -22.59
N VAL A 483 9.64 21.56 -23.14
CA VAL A 483 9.05 20.60 -24.11
C VAL A 483 8.56 21.30 -25.37
N VAL A 484 8.40 20.49 -26.42
CA VAL A 484 7.77 20.86 -27.69
C VAL A 484 6.65 19.86 -28.02
N ARG A 485 5.62 20.31 -28.73
CA ARG A 485 4.64 19.41 -29.35
C ARG A 485 5.06 19.09 -30.76
N LEU A 486 4.92 17.83 -31.13
CA LEU A 486 5.05 17.32 -32.48
C LEU A 486 3.67 16.91 -33.00
N MET A 487 3.33 17.38 -34.17
CA MET A 487 2.25 16.83 -35.00
C MET A 487 2.86 16.24 -36.28
N ALA A 488 2.62 14.96 -36.53
CA ALA A 488 3.23 14.23 -37.64
C ALA A 488 2.19 13.41 -38.40
N TYR A 489 2.15 13.55 -39.73
CA TYR A 489 1.26 12.83 -40.65
C TYR A 489 2.03 11.77 -41.42
N LYS A 490 1.56 10.52 -41.36
CA LYS A 490 2.14 9.41 -42.10
C LYS A 490 1.69 9.46 -43.55
N PRO A 491 2.57 9.35 -44.53
CA PRO A 491 2.17 9.24 -45.93
C PRO A 491 1.31 7.99 -46.17
N ASP A 492 0.54 8.03 -47.29
CA ASP A 492 -0.32 6.91 -47.75
C ASP A 492 0.45 5.66 -48.13
#